data_398e7b88d3c0561bba782ad00656cfa2
#
_entry.id   398e7b88d3c0561bba782ad00656cfa2
#
_cell.length_a   1.000
_cell.length_b   1.000
_cell.length_c   1.000
_cell.angle_alpha   90.00
_cell.angle_beta   90.00
_cell.angle_gamma   90.00
#
_symmetry.space_group_name_H-M   'P 1'
#
loop_
_entity.id
_entity.type
_entity.pdbx_description
1 polymer ?
#
loop_
_entity_poly.entity_id
_entity_poly.type
_entity_poly.pdbx_seq_one_letter_code
_entity_poly.pdbx_strand_id
1 'polypeptide(L)'
;MHIGIVCKVIDNFGDAGFSLRLAKALAAKGHCVDLFHDEPATFQALYPHSVNYNLRLIDAVKTNIETEYRQTPDLILEPFGTSSGQTACRFDLALKSRFPRTPWLLID
;
A
#
# COMPACT_ATOMS: atom_id res chain seq x y z
N MET A 1 12.56 0.91 9.85
CA MET A 1 11.93 -0.25 9.20
C MET A 1 11.24 0.22 7.93
N HIS A 2 11.28 -0.58 6.89
CA HIS A 2 10.57 -0.29 5.65
C HIS A 2 9.28 -1.10 5.62
N ILE A 3 8.14 -0.43 5.58
CA ILE A 3 6.85 -1.06 5.70
C ILE A 3 6.04 -0.83 4.43
N GLY A 4 5.52 -1.91 3.85
CA GLY A 4 4.58 -1.82 2.75
C GLY A 4 3.16 -1.96 3.28
N ILE A 5 2.26 -1.14 2.76
CA ILE A 5 0.83 -1.26 3.08
C ILE A 5 0.09 -1.53 1.77
N VAL A 6 -0.72 -2.58 1.77
CA VAL A 6 -1.51 -2.96 0.60
C VAL A 6 -2.93 -2.48 0.81
N CYS A 7 -3.39 -1.58 -0.03
CA CYS A 7 -4.74 -1.05 0.04
C CYS A 7 -5.43 -1.20 -1.31
N LYS A 8 -6.41 -2.07 -1.37
CA LYS A 8 -7.31 -2.17 -2.52
C LYS A 8 -8.59 -1.46 -2.15
N VAL A 9 -8.88 -0.38 -2.86
CA VAL A 9 -10.10 0.38 -2.61
C VAL A 9 -11.23 -0.30 -3.35
N ILE A 10 -12.15 -0.91 -2.61
CA ILE A 10 -13.24 -1.67 -3.21
C ILE A 10 -14.46 -0.80 -3.38
N ASP A 11 -14.85 -0.09 -2.36
CA ASP A 11 -16.14 0.61 -2.32
C ASP A 11 -16.08 2.10 -2.13
N ASN A 12 -15.16 2.63 -1.33
CA ASN A 12 -15.29 4.00 -0.90
C ASN A 12 -13.99 4.52 -0.29
N PHE A 13 -14.07 5.76 0.21
CA PHE A 13 -12.94 6.44 0.83
C PHE A 13 -12.57 5.89 2.22
N GLY A 14 -13.42 5.04 2.81
CA GLY A 14 -13.18 4.52 4.15
C GLY A 14 -11.91 3.69 4.25
N ASP A 15 -11.76 2.73 3.35
CA ASP A 15 -10.59 1.86 3.33
C ASP A 15 -9.33 2.64 3.02
N ALA A 16 -9.41 3.53 2.04
CA ALA A 16 -8.29 4.38 1.68
C ALA A 16 -7.92 5.32 2.83
N GLY A 17 -8.93 5.91 3.48
CA GLY A 17 -8.69 6.80 4.60
C GLY A 17 -8.01 6.12 5.77
N PHE A 18 -8.46 4.91 6.11
CA PHE A 18 -7.83 4.15 7.19
C PHE A 18 -6.39 3.82 6.86
N SER A 19 -6.15 3.31 5.65
CA SER A 19 -4.80 2.93 5.22
C SER A 19 -3.86 4.12 5.21
N LEU A 20 -4.35 5.27 4.78
CA LEU A 20 -3.55 6.49 4.75
C LEU A 20 -3.22 6.99 6.15
N ARG A 21 -4.18 6.94 7.08
CA ARG A 21 -3.93 7.31 8.47
C ARG A 21 -2.90 6.39 9.11
N LEU A 22 -3.00 5.10 8.84
CA LEU A 22 -2.02 4.13 9.33
C LEU A 22 -0.63 4.43 8.76
N ALA A 23 -0.56 4.70 7.46
CA ALA A 23 0.70 5.02 6.80
C ALA A 23 1.34 6.28 7.39
N LYS A 24 0.54 7.32 7.61
CA LYS A 24 1.03 8.56 8.21
C LYS A 24 1.53 8.35 9.63
N ALA A 25 0.82 7.55 10.42
CA ALA A 25 1.22 7.29 11.79
C ALA A 25 2.56 6.54 11.84
N LEU A 26 2.74 5.56 10.97
CA LEU A 26 4.00 4.81 10.92
C LEU A 26 5.14 5.68 10.42
N ALA A 27 4.89 6.51 9.41
CA ALA A 27 5.91 7.42 8.90
C ALA A 27 6.31 8.45 9.96
N ALA A 28 5.36 8.91 10.77
CA ALA A 28 5.65 9.85 11.85
C ALA A 28 6.55 9.25 12.92
N LYS A 29 6.56 7.92 13.04
CA LYS A 29 7.46 7.21 13.97
C LYS A 29 8.83 6.92 13.38
N GLY A 30 9.10 7.39 12.18
CA GLY A 30 10.41 7.23 11.55
C GLY A 30 10.53 6.04 10.61
N HIS A 31 9.44 5.31 10.35
CA HIS A 31 9.48 4.22 9.38
C HIS A 31 9.34 4.78 7.97
N CYS A 32 9.94 4.09 7.01
CA CYS A 32 9.70 4.38 5.60
C CYS A 32 8.52 3.54 5.14
N VAL A 33 7.48 4.20 4.62
CA VAL A 33 6.22 3.53 4.29
C VAL A 33 5.93 3.69 2.81
N ASP A 34 5.67 2.58 2.14
CA ASP A 34 5.18 2.55 0.77
C ASP A 34 3.75 2.03 0.80
N LEU A 35 2.80 2.86 0.41
CA LEU A 35 1.40 2.48 0.35
C LEU A 35 1.04 2.16 -1.08
N PHE A 36 0.78 0.89 -1.34
CA PHE A 36 0.38 0.40 -2.66
C PHE A 36 -1.13 0.46 -2.80
N HIS A 37 -1.60 1.04 -3.90
CA HIS A 37 -3.04 1.17 -4.14
C HIS A 37 -3.35 1.03 -5.63
N ASP A 38 -4.62 0.89 -5.94
CA ASP A 38 -5.11 0.79 -7.32
C ASP A 38 -6.13 1.88 -7.66
N GLU A 39 -6.20 2.94 -6.85
CA GLU A 39 -7.17 4.02 -7.04
C GLU A 39 -6.50 5.38 -6.91
N PRO A 40 -5.75 5.82 -7.93
CA PRO A 40 -5.01 7.07 -7.82
C PRO A 40 -5.89 8.30 -7.56
N ALA A 41 -7.07 8.35 -8.15
CA ALA A 41 -7.97 9.49 -7.94
C ALA A 41 -8.41 9.61 -6.48
N THR A 42 -8.71 8.47 -5.84
CA THR A 42 -9.10 8.44 -4.44
C THR A 42 -7.98 8.96 -3.54
N PHE A 43 -6.76 8.49 -3.74
CA PHE A 43 -5.64 8.90 -2.90
C PHE A 43 -5.22 10.34 -3.19
N GLN A 44 -5.36 10.79 -4.42
CA GLN A 44 -5.08 12.17 -4.76
C GLN A 44 -6.05 13.13 -4.05
N ALA A 45 -7.32 12.73 -3.94
CA ALA A 45 -8.31 13.52 -3.22
C ALA A 45 -8.06 13.55 -1.72
N LEU A 46 -7.63 12.43 -1.14
CA LEU A 46 -7.39 12.32 0.29
C LEU A 46 -6.04 12.90 0.72
N TYR A 47 -5.08 12.93 -0.18
CA TYR A 47 -3.72 13.32 0.15
C TYR A 47 -3.12 14.14 -1.00
N PRO A 48 -3.71 15.33 -1.25
CA PRO A 48 -3.30 16.14 -2.41
C PRO A 48 -1.90 16.73 -2.29
N HIS A 49 -1.39 16.87 -1.07
CA HIS A 49 -0.07 17.46 -0.83
C HIS A 49 0.79 16.51 -0.01
N SER A 50 1.54 15.69 -0.71
CA SER A 50 2.46 14.77 -0.05
C SER A 50 3.74 15.52 0.31
N VAL A 51 3.93 15.80 1.59
CA VAL A 51 5.14 16.46 2.07
C VAL A 51 5.91 15.59 3.06
N ASN A 52 5.56 14.34 3.17
CA ASN A 52 6.23 13.43 4.10
C ASN A 52 7.27 12.63 3.34
N TYR A 53 8.53 12.80 3.68
CA TYR A 53 9.63 12.11 3.01
C TYR A 53 9.62 10.62 3.23
N ASN A 54 8.95 10.16 4.28
CA ASN A 54 8.94 8.75 4.65
C ASN A 54 7.73 8.00 4.12
N LEU A 55 6.81 8.69 3.46
CA LEU A 55 5.59 8.07 2.95
C LEU A 55 5.49 8.29 1.46
N ARG A 56 5.41 7.17 0.71
CA ARG A 56 5.19 7.22 -0.73
C ARG A 56 3.90 6.50 -1.07
N LEU A 57 3.13 7.09 -1.97
CA LEU A 57 1.95 6.46 -2.54
C LEU A 57 2.36 5.83 -3.87
N ILE A 58 2.15 4.53 -4.00
CA ILE A 58 2.54 3.81 -5.21
C ILE A 58 1.30 3.33 -5.92
N ASP A 59 1.10 3.87 -7.13
CA ASP A 59 -0.01 3.46 -8.00
C ASP A 59 0.35 2.11 -8.62
N ALA A 60 -0.24 1.06 -8.10
CA ALA A 60 0.08 -0.30 -8.52
C ALA A 60 -0.53 -0.66 -9.87
N VAL A 61 -1.41 0.18 -10.41
CA VAL A 61 -1.92 -0.01 -11.76
C VAL A 61 -0.87 0.39 -12.79
N LYS A 62 -0.18 1.51 -12.55
CA LYS A 62 0.83 2.02 -13.46
C LYS A 62 2.22 1.47 -13.22
N THR A 63 2.49 1.04 -11.99
CA THR A 63 3.82 0.55 -11.61
C THR A 63 3.87 -0.95 -11.71
N ASN A 64 4.81 -1.47 -12.46
CA ASN A 64 5.06 -2.91 -12.47
C ASN A 64 5.93 -3.24 -11.27
N ILE A 65 5.29 -3.83 -10.25
CA ILE A 65 5.96 -4.11 -8.99
C ILE A 65 7.12 -5.08 -9.19
N GLU A 66 6.97 -6.03 -10.09
CA GLU A 66 7.99 -7.05 -10.29
C GLU A 66 9.27 -6.50 -10.92
N THR A 67 9.18 -5.45 -11.73
CA THR A 67 10.32 -4.90 -12.45
C THR A 67 10.71 -3.49 -12.02
N GLU A 68 9.77 -2.69 -11.53
CA GLU A 68 10.01 -1.28 -11.24
C GLU A 68 10.19 -0.96 -9.77
N TYR A 69 9.59 -1.75 -8.89
CA TYR A 69 9.72 -1.51 -7.45
C TYR A 69 11.05 -2.08 -6.96
N ARG A 70 11.90 -1.20 -6.45
CA ARG A 70 13.29 -1.54 -6.13
C ARG A 70 13.56 -1.75 -4.64
N GLN A 71 12.58 -1.48 -3.80
CA GLN A 71 12.75 -1.60 -2.35
C GLN A 71 12.40 -3.01 -1.90
N THR A 72 12.86 -3.38 -0.71
CA THR A 72 12.48 -4.65 -0.08
C THR A 72 11.84 -4.33 1.26
N PRO A 73 10.51 -4.49 1.38
CA PRO A 73 9.86 -4.21 2.66
C PRO A 73 10.27 -5.20 3.74
N ASP A 74 10.40 -4.70 4.96
CA ASP A 74 10.65 -5.56 6.12
C ASP A 74 9.36 -6.19 6.62
N LEU A 75 8.22 -5.55 6.31
CA LEU A 75 6.91 -5.98 6.75
C LEU A 75 5.87 -5.46 5.77
N ILE A 76 4.86 -6.26 5.46
CA ILE A 76 3.74 -5.83 4.65
C ILE A 76 2.47 -5.96 5.48
N LEU A 77 1.69 -4.87 5.53
CA LEU A 77 0.42 -4.81 6.21
C LEU A 77 -0.71 -4.76 5.20
N GLU A 78 -1.75 -5.53 5.45
CA GLU A 78 -2.91 -5.57 4.57
C GLU A 78 -4.17 -5.30 5.38
N PRO A 79 -4.59 -4.03 5.49
CA PRO A 79 -5.85 -3.70 6.13
C PRO A 79 -7.03 -4.19 5.29
N PHE A 80 -8.04 -4.73 5.97
CA PHE A 80 -9.31 -5.15 5.36
C PHE A 80 -9.24 -6.35 4.42
N GLY A 81 -8.08 -6.96 4.24
CA GLY A 81 -7.93 -8.09 3.36
C GLY A 81 -8.17 -7.76 1.89
N THR A 82 -7.53 -8.52 1.01
CA THR A 82 -7.68 -8.35 -0.43
C THR A 82 -8.30 -9.58 -1.06
N SER A 83 -8.90 -10.42 -0.26
CA SER A 83 -9.33 -11.75 -0.68
C SER A 83 -10.57 -11.78 -1.57
N SER A 84 -11.26 -10.66 -1.73
CA SER A 84 -12.50 -10.65 -2.49
C SER A 84 -12.31 -11.04 -3.96
N GLY A 85 -11.10 -10.87 -4.49
CA GLY A 85 -10.81 -11.26 -5.85
C GLY A 85 -11.54 -10.46 -6.92
N GLN A 86 -12.16 -9.36 -6.53
CA GLN A 86 -13.01 -8.61 -7.43
C GLN A 86 -12.33 -7.49 -8.18
N THR A 87 -11.09 -7.21 -7.87
CA THR A 87 -10.35 -6.18 -8.59
C THR A 87 -9.55 -6.81 -9.71
N ALA A 88 -9.51 -6.14 -10.85
CA ALA A 88 -8.74 -6.61 -11.99
C ALA A 88 -7.24 -6.61 -11.73
N CYS A 89 -6.79 -5.71 -10.88
CA CYS A 89 -5.37 -5.60 -10.55
C CYS A 89 -5.06 -6.39 -9.27
N ARG A 90 -4.24 -7.41 -9.41
CA ARG A 90 -3.83 -8.25 -8.28
C ARG A 90 -2.39 -7.95 -7.90
N PHE A 91 -2.14 -6.70 -7.54
CA PHE A 91 -0.80 -6.30 -7.13
C PHE A 91 -0.36 -6.94 -5.81
N ASP A 92 -1.31 -7.41 -5.00
CA ASP A 92 -1.01 -8.18 -3.80
C ASP A 92 -0.28 -9.48 -4.16
N LEU A 93 -0.68 -10.14 -5.24
CA LEU A 93 -0.02 -11.35 -5.68
C LEU A 93 1.38 -11.07 -6.22
N ALA A 94 1.55 -9.94 -6.91
CA ALA A 94 2.86 -9.53 -7.39
C ALA A 94 3.82 -9.27 -6.22
N LEU A 95 3.34 -8.64 -5.15
CA LEU A 95 4.14 -8.41 -3.96
C LEU A 95 4.51 -9.72 -3.27
N LYS A 96 3.57 -10.64 -3.14
CA LYS A 96 3.84 -11.95 -2.52
C LYS A 96 4.85 -12.74 -3.32
N SER A 97 4.75 -12.67 -4.66
CA SER A 97 5.66 -13.36 -5.54
C SER A 97 7.08 -12.80 -5.45
N ARG A 98 7.18 -11.47 -5.39
CA ARG A 98 8.48 -10.81 -5.34
C ARG A 98 9.16 -10.91 -3.98
N PHE A 99 8.38 -10.88 -2.91
CA PHE A 99 8.91 -10.87 -1.54
C PHE A 99 8.35 -12.04 -0.73
N PRO A 100 8.66 -13.27 -1.11
CA PRO A 100 8.04 -14.44 -0.45
C PRO A 100 8.45 -14.62 1.00
N ARG A 101 9.53 -13.98 1.44
CA ARG A 101 10.04 -14.10 2.80
C ARG A 101 9.64 -12.93 3.70
N THR A 102 9.06 -11.88 3.14
CA THR A 102 8.65 -10.73 3.92
C THR A 102 7.41 -11.08 4.73
N PRO A 103 7.41 -10.83 6.05
CA PRO A 103 6.20 -11.06 6.86
C PRO A 103 5.02 -10.27 6.33
N TRP A 104 3.86 -10.91 6.34
CA TRP A 104 2.62 -10.32 5.83
C TRP A 104 1.56 -10.42 6.90
N LEU A 105 1.04 -9.27 7.35
CA LEU A 105 0.04 -9.20 8.40
C LEU A 105 -1.27 -8.66 7.87
N LEU A 106 -2.33 -9.42 8.10
CA LEU A 106 -3.69 -8.95 7.86
C LEU A 106 -4.17 -8.17 9.08
N ILE A 107 -4.76 -7.02 8.84
CA ILE A 107 -5.34 -6.20 9.91
C ILE A 107 -6.84 -6.11 9.66
N ASP A 108 -7.60 -6.65 10.57
CA ASP A 108 -9.07 -6.59 10.48
C ASP A 108 -9.62 -5.46 11.33
#